data_96c1e23738096052e2af5151abe593dd
#
_entry.id   96c1e23738096052e2af5151abe593dd
#
_cell.length_a   1.000
_cell.length_b   1.000
_cell.length_c   1.000
_cell.angle_alpha   90.00
_cell.angle_beta   90.00
_cell.angle_gamma   90.00
#
_symmetry.space_group_name_H-M   'P 1'
#
loop_
_entity.id
_entity.type
_entity.pdbx_description
1 polymer ?
#
loop_
_entity_poly.entity_id
_entity_poly.type
_entity_poly.pdbx_seq_one_letter_code
_entity_poly.pdbx_strand_id
1 'polypeptide(L)'
;MKSRRWNGWAFALIGAGALVLAGCGAGSATTSSSVGPGLNNNVIKMEQGVQIEPNDYFPIVSSAACSVENGTITSQMYAPLLFVNTKDKFDFAKSVASGITVSKNDTVYTIALHHNWHWTNGTPVTAQDVVYAWDIIAASAKPNAPWEYCGVGSGGIPQDWKSVVATGPYTVVITLNKPLNPVWFEYNGITSLVPIPKATWDKYSNMNQELSYINKISNTPSNPAFKVIDGPYAFGKYVNDEYWTLVANPKYTLKKPTIKELLFEYETSNANLFAGLRKGVFATAGIPTSYDKDVSQLPKYYRVERAPYSFCFNYMQPNLSDQAPGGIGKVFQQLAVRQALQLGIDQPAIIKSFYNGLAYQTYDPVPALPQNPFFDKSLKDPYPFNIQRGIKILEADGWHMVHGVMEKNGQKLEFQFLVASGSNTDTNIAQLITSDWAKEGIKATIKEEPFNQVIATTVKTYQFEWWGGGWCYGATDPTGDQLFASNSPANGGDYNSPTMNRLIAASVAPQSPAHATKTLDAYQAFAAKDLPVIFLPTSTGLQVVEDGLHGVNRYTNAISGYVEYNYWKVDK
;
A
#
# COMPACT_ATOMS: atom_id res chain seq x y z
N MET A 1 -50.93 -12.11 -18.10
CA MET A 1 -52.07 -11.27 -18.54
C MET A 1 -51.71 -9.83 -18.28
N LYS A 2 -51.84 -9.00 -19.37
CA LYS A 2 -51.76 -7.51 -19.47
C LYS A 2 -50.40 -6.87 -19.14
N SER A 3 -49.45 -6.72 -20.03
CA SER A 3 -49.19 -5.71 -21.13
C SER A 3 -49.78 -4.32 -20.88
N ARG A 4 -48.92 -3.32 -20.79
CA ARG A 4 -49.17 -1.97 -21.37
C ARG A 4 -47.88 -1.29 -21.81
N ARG A 5 -47.90 -0.92 -23.06
CA ARG A 5 -46.98 -0.21 -23.95
C ARG A 5 -46.84 1.26 -23.51
N TRP A 6 -45.65 1.83 -23.64
CA TRP A 6 -45.11 2.74 -24.64
C TRP A 6 -45.97 3.96 -25.00
N ASN A 7 -45.38 5.15 -24.84
CA ASN A 7 -45.37 6.20 -25.81
C ASN A 7 -44.24 7.19 -25.50
N GLY A 8 -43.40 7.36 -26.48
CA GLY A 8 -42.43 8.40 -26.68
C GLY A 8 -43.01 9.63 -27.35
N TRP A 9 -42.32 10.74 -27.22
CA TRP A 9 -42.37 11.90 -28.10
C TRP A 9 -40.97 12.52 -28.16
N ALA A 10 -40.51 12.62 -29.41
CA ALA A 10 -39.39 13.44 -29.83
C ALA A 10 -39.91 14.77 -30.36
N PHE A 11 -39.08 15.80 -30.32
CA PHE A 11 -39.02 17.00 -31.19
C PHE A 11 -38.21 18.07 -30.48
N ALA A 12 -37.35 18.85 -31.00
CA ALA A 12 -36.80 19.15 -32.31
C ALA A 12 -35.98 20.45 -32.10
N LEU A 13 -34.96 20.60 -32.88
CA LEU A 13 -34.07 21.76 -33.07
C LEU A 13 -34.79 23.10 -33.39
N ILE A 14 -34.15 24.22 -33.02
CA ILE A 14 -33.96 25.50 -33.73
C ILE A 14 -33.03 26.32 -32.79
N GLY A 15 -31.86 26.82 -33.05
CA GLY A 15 -31.26 27.49 -34.16
C GLY A 15 -31.45 29.02 -34.07
N ALA A 16 -30.40 29.75 -33.66
CA ALA A 16 -30.08 31.04 -34.26
C ALA A 16 -28.99 31.78 -33.45
N GLY A 17 -27.99 32.18 -34.15
CA GLY A 17 -26.80 32.85 -33.74
C GLY A 17 -26.97 34.37 -33.55
N ALA A 18 -25.99 34.94 -32.88
CA ALA A 18 -25.62 36.32 -33.01
C ALA A 18 -24.12 36.48 -32.85
N LEU A 19 -23.45 36.78 -33.96
CA LEU A 19 -22.11 37.38 -33.97
C LEU A 19 -22.22 38.80 -33.40
N VAL A 20 -21.36 39.16 -32.47
CA VAL A 20 -20.99 40.54 -32.21
C VAL A 20 -19.46 40.63 -32.25
N LEU A 21 -18.98 41.23 -33.31
CA LEU A 21 -17.65 41.80 -33.41
C LEU A 21 -17.66 43.16 -32.72
N ALA A 22 -16.70 43.45 -31.86
CA ALA A 22 -15.95 44.70 -31.85
C ALA A 22 -15.14 44.86 -30.57
N GLY A 23 -13.94 45.34 -30.74
CA GLY A 23 -13.24 46.14 -29.74
C GLY A 23 -11.78 45.77 -29.50
N CYS A 24 -10.86 46.20 -30.37
CA CYS A 24 -9.44 46.35 -30.01
C CYS A 24 -9.31 47.32 -28.84
N GLY A 25 -8.93 46.81 -27.71
CA GLY A 25 -8.41 47.57 -26.58
C GLY A 25 -7.01 47.04 -26.27
N ALA A 26 -5.99 47.84 -26.53
CA ALA A 26 -4.64 47.63 -26.05
C ALA A 26 -4.64 47.70 -24.51
N GLY A 27 -4.80 46.58 -23.89
CA GLY A 27 -4.68 46.41 -22.43
C GLY A 27 -3.31 45.86 -22.10
N SER A 28 -2.65 46.54 -21.19
CA SER A 28 -1.37 46.23 -20.57
C SER A 28 -1.21 44.74 -20.34
N ALA A 29 -0.04 44.20 -20.70
CA ALA A 29 0.39 42.85 -20.35
C ALA A 29 0.44 42.73 -18.82
N THR A 30 -0.67 42.28 -18.24
CA THR A 30 -0.65 41.64 -16.93
C THR A 30 0.07 40.33 -17.12
N THR A 31 1.20 40.18 -16.47
CA THR A 31 1.83 38.89 -16.24
C THR A 31 0.75 37.97 -15.67
N SER A 32 0.18 37.12 -16.53
CA SER A 32 -0.72 36.06 -16.10
C SER A 32 0.07 35.17 -15.14
N SER A 33 -0.40 35.12 -13.90
CA SER A 33 0.06 34.13 -12.94
C SER A 33 -0.02 32.76 -13.58
N SER A 34 1.08 32.02 -13.59
CA SER A 34 1.22 30.67 -14.15
C SER A 34 0.54 29.60 -13.29
N VAL A 35 -0.49 29.95 -12.55
CA VAL A 35 -1.24 29.05 -11.67
C VAL A 35 -2.39 28.44 -12.46
N GLY A 36 -2.39 27.12 -12.57
CA GLY A 36 -3.45 26.36 -13.21
C GLY A 36 -4.70 26.22 -12.32
N PRO A 37 -5.82 25.71 -12.88
CA PRO A 37 -7.09 25.60 -12.16
C PRO A 37 -7.10 24.56 -11.03
N GLY A 38 -6.13 23.65 -10.96
CA GLY A 38 -5.98 22.68 -9.86
C GLY A 38 -5.58 23.30 -8.53
N LEU A 39 -4.95 24.50 -8.56
CA LEU A 39 -4.56 25.30 -7.40
C LEU A 39 -5.56 26.41 -7.16
N ASN A 40 -6.66 26.14 -6.47
CA ASN A 40 -7.69 27.15 -6.21
C ASN A 40 -7.88 27.39 -4.70
N ASN A 41 -7.73 28.64 -4.25
CA ASN A 41 -8.07 29.10 -2.90
C ASN A 41 -7.53 28.24 -1.72
N ASN A 42 -6.30 27.76 -1.81
CA ASN A 42 -5.69 26.84 -0.83
C ASN A 42 -6.38 25.45 -0.77
N VAL A 43 -7.05 25.04 -1.83
CA VAL A 43 -7.48 23.65 -2.08
C VAL A 43 -6.57 23.05 -3.13
N ILE A 44 -5.99 21.90 -2.84
CA ILE A 44 -5.18 21.14 -3.78
C ILE A 44 -6.02 19.98 -4.29
N LYS A 45 -6.33 19.99 -5.58
CA LYS A 45 -6.93 18.85 -6.25
C LYS A 45 -5.85 17.87 -6.67
N MET A 46 -6.01 16.63 -6.28
CA MET A 46 -5.08 15.55 -6.60
C MET A 46 -5.81 14.23 -6.81
N GLU A 47 -5.09 13.26 -7.32
CA GLU A 47 -5.51 11.88 -7.46
C GLU A 47 -4.73 11.00 -6.47
N GLN A 48 -5.30 9.88 -6.06
CA GLN A 48 -4.63 8.93 -5.16
C GLN A 48 -4.51 7.51 -5.73
N GLY A 49 -4.95 7.26 -6.92
CA GLY A 49 -4.95 5.96 -7.57
C GLY A 49 -6.26 5.74 -8.33
N VAL A 50 -6.17 5.02 -9.44
CA VAL A 50 -7.37 4.75 -10.25
C VAL A 50 -8.17 3.60 -9.66
N GLN A 51 -9.49 3.78 -9.58
CA GLN A 51 -10.44 2.84 -8.99
C GLN A 51 -10.13 2.42 -7.54
N ILE A 52 -9.47 3.31 -6.78
CA ILE A 52 -9.13 3.11 -5.39
C ILE A 52 -9.88 4.14 -4.56
N GLU A 53 -10.62 3.66 -3.56
CA GLU A 53 -11.29 4.48 -2.57
C GLU A 53 -10.94 4.01 -1.16
N PRO A 54 -10.84 4.94 -0.20
CA PRO A 54 -10.65 4.56 1.18
C PRO A 54 -11.91 3.83 1.71
N ASN A 55 -11.69 2.77 2.44
CA ASN A 55 -12.77 1.97 3.03
C ASN A 55 -12.56 1.64 4.52
N ASP A 56 -11.47 2.15 5.11
CA ASP A 56 -11.21 2.07 6.55
C ASP A 56 -10.46 3.32 7.01
N TYR A 57 -10.98 4.00 8.02
CA TYR A 57 -10.46 5.25 8.56
C TYR A 57 -9.92 5.11 9.98
N PHE A 58 -9.94 3.90 10.51
CA PHE A 58 -9.41 3.59 11.83
C PHE A 58 -7.91 3.27 11.74
N PRO A 59 -7.04 3.80 12.63
CA PRO A 59 -5.59 3.68 12.47
C PRO A 59 -5.04 2.26 12.68
N ILE A 60 -5.79 1.37 13.35
CA ILE A 60 -5.50 -0.06 13.43
C ILE A 60 -6.30 -0.76 12.33
N VAL A 61 -5.72 -0.85 11.14
CA VAL A 61 -6.41 -1.33 9.94
C VAL A 61 -6.59 -2.85 10.00
N SER A 62 -7.78 -3.31 9.61
CA SER A 62 -8.08 -4.75 9.52
C SER A 62 -7.37 -5.40 8.33
N SER A 63 -7.12 -6.72 8.39
CA SER A 63 -6.52 -7.48 7.29
C SER A 63 -7.34 -7.39 5.99
N ALA A 64 -8.67 -7.27 6.10
CA ALA A 64 -9.56 -7.11 4.95
C ALA A 64 -9.50 -5.72 4.29
N ALA A 65 -8.93 -4.72 4.97
CA ALA A 65 -8.78 -3.35 4.50
C ALA A 65 -7.31 -2.89 4.45
N CYS A 66 -6.38 -3.85 4.41
CA CYS A 66 -4.94 -3.61 4.42
C CYS A 66 -4.48 -3.02 3.09
N SER A 67 -4.57 -1.70 2.94
CA SER A 67 -4.14 -0.98 1.75
C SER A 67 -3.28 0.24 2.09
N VAL A 68 -2.44 0.64 1.14
CA VAL A 68 -1.60 1.84 1.25
C VAL A 68 -2.47 3.10 1.36
N GLU A 69 -3.62 3.13 0.70
CA GLU A 69 -4.55 4.25 0.67
C GLU A 69 -5.15 4.51 2.06
N ASN A 70 -5.64 3.45 2.71
CA ASN A 70 -6.14 3.56 4.09
C ASN A 70 -5.03 4.01 5.04
N GLY A 71 -3.82 3.47 4.89
CA GLY A 71 -2.64 3.89 5.65
C GLY A 71 -2.29 5.36 5.42
N THR A 72 -2.35 5.85 4.18
CA THR A 72 -2.08 7.25 3.84
C THR A 72 -3.06 8.20 4.54
N ILE A 73 -4.36 7.88 4.53
CA ILE A 73 -5.37 8.72 5.18
C ILE A 73 -5.21 8.71 6.70
N THR A 74 -5.14 7.53 7.30
CA THR A 74 -5.07 7.38 8.75
C THR A 74 -3.82 8.03 9.32
N SER A 75 -2.69 7.98 8.60
CA SER A 75 -1.45 8.65 8.99
C SER A 75 -1.52 10.18 8.94
N GLN A 76 -2.44 10.77 8.18
CA GLN A 76 -2.70 12.21 8.23
C GLN A 76 -3.62 12.60 9.39
N MET A 77 -4.44 11.67 9.87
CA MET A 77 -5.38 11.91 10.97
C MET A 77 -4.75 11.65 12.34
N TYR A 78 -3.90 10.65 12.44
CA TYR A 78 -3.29 10.21 13.69
C TYR A 78 -1.76 10.27 13.59
N ALA A 79 -1.15 11.00 14.52
CA ALA A 79 0.31 11.13 14.57
C ALA A 79 0.95 9.80 15.00
N PRO A 80 2.07 9.39 14.37
CA PRO A 80 2.73 8.15 14.73
C PRO A 80 3.38 8.25 16.12
N LEU A 81 3.34 7.15 16.88
CA LEU A 81 4.11 7.06 18.12
C LEU A 81 5.61 7.27 17.84
N LEU A 82 6.12 6.68 16.77
CA LEU A 82 7.49 6.82 16.26
C LEU A 82 7.46 7.25 14.79
N PHE A 83 7.95 8.44 14.49
CA PHE A 83 8.11 8.91 13.12
C PHE A 83 9.46 8.47 12.56
N VAL A 84 9.46 7.78 11.42
CA VAL A 84 10.68 7.39 10.70
C VAL A 84 10.96 8.41 9.60
N ASN A 85 12.16 8.98 9.58
CA ASN A 85 12.56 9.98 8.58
C ASN A 85 13.11 9.35 7.30
N THR A 86 13.43 10.17 6.30
CA THR A 86 13.95 9.73 4.98
C THR A 86 15.33 9.05 5.03
N LYS A 87 15.99 9.03 6.19
CA LYS A 87 17.27 8.33 6.43
C LYS A 87 17.07 7.01 7.19
N ASP A 88 15.83 6.54 7.27
CA ASP A 88 15.46 5.35 8.02
C ASP A 88 15.90 5.42 9.49
N LYS A 89 15.60 6.54 10.16
CA LYS A 89 15.88 6.77 11.57
C LYS A 89 14.68 7.40 12.25
N PHE A 90 14.47 7.08 13.52
CA PHE A 90 13.46 7.74 14.33
C PHE A 90 13.76 9.23 14.48
N ASP A 91 12.75 10.06 14.23
CA ASP A 91 12.77 11.51 14.48
C ASP A 91 11.83 11.81 15.64
N PHE A 92 12.38 11.78 16.85
CA PHE A 92 11.61 12.06 18.06
C PHE A 92 10.99 13.46 18.11
N ALA A 93 11.55 14.42 17.36
CA ALA A 93 10.92 15.74 17.27
C ALA A 93 9.60 15.75 16.49
N LYS A 94 9.37 14.73 15.66
CA LYS A 94 8.13 14.53 14.89
C LYS A 94 7.26 13.39 15.44
N SER A 95 7.72 12.68 16.45
CA SER A 95 7.03 11.57 17.10
C SER A 95 6.15 12.04 18.26
N VAL A 96 5.14 11.27 18.62
CA VAL A 96 4.45 11.42 19.92
C VAL A 96 5.40 11.03 21.06
N ALA A 97 6.23 10.00 20.86
CA ALA A 97 7.29 9.62 21.78
C ALA A 97 8.45 10.65 21.77
N SER A 98 8.99 10.95 22.95
CA SER A 98 10.18 11.77 23.13
C SER A 98 11.47 10.96 23.23
N GLY A 99 11.36 9.64 23.44
CA GLY A 99 12.50 8.74 23.51
C GLY A 99 12.11 7.32 23.94
N ILE A 100 13.04 6.39 23.71
CA ILE A 100 12.94 5.00 24.11
C ILE A 100 14.18 4.63 24.93
N THR A 101 14.00 3.89 26.00
CA THR A 101 15.08 3.24 26.75
C THR A 101 14.83 1.75 26.82
N VAL A 102 15.88 0.96 26.60
CA VAL A 102 15.81 -0.50 26.55
C VAL A 102 16.60 -1.09 27.73
N SER A 103 16.05 -2.11 28.39
CA SER A 103 16.74 -2.84 29.45
C SER A 103 17.94 -3.62 28.91
N LYS A 104 18.93 -3.95 29.81
CA LYS A 104 20.15 -4.67 29.41
C LYS A 104 19.91 -6.04 28.78
N ASN A 105 18.77 -6.65 29.01
CA ASN A 105 18.38 -7.95 28.45
C ASN A 105 17.37 -7.85 27.30
N ASP A 106 17.17 -6.65 26.76
CA ASP A 106 16.32 -6.37 25.60
C ASP A 106 14.87 -6.89 25.73
N THR A 107 14.35 -6.97 26.97
CA THR A 107 12.99 -7.45 27.23
C THR A 107 12.05 -6.38 27.75
N VAL A 108 12.56 -5.21 28.16
CA VAL A 108 11.74 -4.10 28.67
C VAL A 108 12.09 -2.82 27.92
N TYR A 109 11.09 -2.24 27.29
CA TYR A 109 11.17 -0.99 26.56
C TYR A 109 10.33 0.05 27.26
N THR A 110 10.96 1.15 27.69
CA THR A 110 10.27 2.29 28.29
C THR A 110 10.21 3.44 27.31
N ILE A 111 9.01 3.85 26.96
CA ILE A 111 8.72 4.92 25.98
C ILE A 111 8.25 6.13 26.75
N ALA A 112 9.00 7.22 26.67
CA ALA A 112 8.59 8.52 27.19
C ALA A 112 7.82 9.27 26.09
N LEU A 113 6.72 9.93 26.44
CA LEU A 113 5.92 10.75 25.53
C LEU A 113 6.20 12.24 25.74
N HIS A 114 6.05 13.03 24.68
CA HIS A 114 6.02 14.48 24.80
C HIS A 114 4.74 14.95 25.49
N HIS A 115 4.81 16.02 26.29
CA HIS A 115 3.67 16.55 27.05
C HIS A 115 2.82 17.56 26.26
N ASN A 116 3.24 17.95 25.06
CA ASN A 116 2.62 19.01 24.26
C ASN A 116 1.66 18.49 23.17
N TRP A 117 1.52 17.17 23.01
CA TRP A 117 0.57 16.60 22.07
C TRP A 117 -0.86 16.64 22.64
N HIS A 118 -1.81 17.09 21.82
CA HIS A 118 -3.21 17.21 22.19
C HIS A 118 -4.12 16.75 21.05
N TRP A 119 -5.19 16.12 21.43
CA TRP A 119 -6.30 15.83 20.55
C TRP A 119 -7.03 17.12 20.15
N THR A 120 -7.76 17.12 19.03
CA THR A 120 -8.56 18.27 18.55
C THR A 120 -9.61 18.75 19.55
N ASN A 121 -10.10 17.88 20.45
CA ASN A 121 -11.01 18.25 21.54
C ASN A 121 -10.32 18.96 22.72
N GLY A 122 -8.98 19.08 22.68
CA GLY A 122 -8.17 19.76 23.68
C GLY A 122 -7.65 18.88 24.81
N THR A 123 -8.00 17.60 24.85
CA THR A 123 -7.42 16.67 25.84
C THR A 123 -5.99 16.27 25.43
N PRO A 124 -5.08 16.02 26.40
CA PRO A 124 -3.72 15.61 26.10
C PRO A 124 -3.68 14.20 25.51
N VAL A 125 -2.71 13.93 24.64
CA VAL A 125 -2.33 12.58 24.25
C VAL A 125 -1.52 11.97 25.38
N THR A 126 -1.92 10.78 25.84
CA THR A 126 -1.37 10.14 27.04
C THR A 126 -0.92 8.70 26.79
N ALA A 127 -0.21 8.13 27.75
CA ALA A 127 0.18 6.72 27.74
C ALA A 127 -1.03 5.77 27.68
N GLN A 128 -2.20 6.19 28.20
CA GLN A 128 -3.42 5.38 28.11
C GLN A 128 -3.97 5.26 26.69
N ASP A 129 -3.73 6.25 25.82
CA ASP A 129 -4.12 6.22 24.41
C ASP A 129 -3.26 5.20 23.62
N VAL A 130 -1.98 5.04 24.01
CA VAL A 130 -1.08 4.01 23.46
C VAL A 130 -1.45 2.62 23.97
N VAL A 131 -1.75 2.50 25.27
CA VAL A 131 -2.19 1.21 25.87
C VAL A 131 -3.50 0.76 25.25
N TYR A 132 -4.44 1.68 24.99
CA TYR A 132 -5.69 1.34 24.33
C TYR A 132 -5.49 0.84 22.88
N ALA A 133 -4.55 1.42 22.13
CA ALA A 133 -4.18 0.89 20.82
C ALA A 133 -3.67 -0.56 20.92
N TRP A 134 -2.83 -0.86 21.92
CA TRP A 134 -2.39 -2.21 22.21
C TRP A 134 -3.54 -3.16 22.56
N ASP A 135 -4.46 -2.74 23.41
CA ASP A 135 -5.61 -3.55 23.82
C ASP A 135 -6.46 -3.99 22.61
N ILE A 136 -6.65 -3.09 21.64
CA ILE A 136 -7.33 -3.38 20.36
C ILE A 136 -6.52 -4.38 19.54
N ILE A 137 -5.21 -4.13 19.34
CA ILE A 137 -4.33 -5.01 18.57
C ILE A 137 -4.31 -6.43 19.17
N ALA A 138 -4.08 -6.52 20.47
CA ALA A 138 -4.01 -7.80 21.17
C ALA A 138 -5.34 -8.57 21.17
N ALA A 139 -6.46 -7.84 21.24
CA ALA A 139 -7.78 -8.45 21.16
C ALA A 139 -8.12 -8.92 19.74
N SER A 140 -7.76 -8.15 18.71
CA SER A 140 -8.02 -8.48 17.31
C SER A 140 -7.20 -9.69 16.81
N ALA A 141 -6.11 -10.02 17.47
CA ALA A 141 -5.29 -11.19 17.14
C ALA A 141 -5.78 -12.49 17.79
N LYS A 142 -6.87 -12.47 18.57
CA LYS A 142 -7.43 -13.68 19.20
C LYS A 142 -8.28 -14.48 18.20
N PRO A 143 -8.28 -15.82 18.32
CA PRO A 143 -9.25 -16.63 17.60
C PRO A 143 -10.68 -16.15 17.89
N ASN A 144 -11.57 -16.03 16.99
CA ASN A 144 -12.95 -15.52 17.15
C ASN A 144 -13.05 -13.99 17.39
N ALA A 145 -12.00 -13.21 17.16
CA ALA A 145 -12.13 -11.76 17.07
C ALA A 145 -13.04 -11.38 15.87
N PRO A 146 -13.86 -10.33 15.96
CA PRO A 146 -14.70 -9.89 14.85
C PRO A 146 -13.92 -9.52 13.58
N TRP A 147 -12.68 -9.11 13.74
CA TRP A 147 -11.72 -8.83 12.67
C TRP A 147 -10.30 -9.00 13.20
N GLU A 148 -9.34 -9.13 12.31
CA GLU A 148 -7.92 -9.30 12.66
C GLU A 148 -7.11 -8.12 12.17
N TYR A 149 -6.18 -7.64 12.98
CA TYR A 149 -5.24 -6.58 12.62
C TYR A 149 -4.28 -7.03 11.51
N CYS A 150 -4.06 -6.18 10.50
CA CYS A 150 -3.18 -6.46 9.37
C CYS A 150 -1.73 -6.76 9.78
N GLY A 151 -1.24 -6.15 10.86
CA GLY A 151 0.13 -6.28 11.35
C GLY A 151 0.37 -7.42 12.36
N VAL A 152 -0.56 -8.37 12.53
CA VAL A 152 -0.33 -9.54 13.40
C VAL A 152 0.89 -10.33 12.92
N GLY A 153 1.77 -10.68 13.86
CA GLY A 153 3.06 -11.31 13.60
C GLY A 153 4.22 -10.32 13.51
N SER A 154 3.99 -9.13 12.96
CA SER A 154 5.01 -8.09 12.86
C SER A 154 5.47 -7.63 14.25
N GLY A 155 6.78 -7.49 14.44
CA GLY A 155 7.35 -7.14 15.74
C GLY A 155 6.97 -8.11 16.87
N GLY A 156 6.61 -9.37 16.54
CA GLY A 156 6.17 -10.39 17.50
C GLY A 156 4.78 -10.16 18.08
N ILE A 157 3.94 -9.35 17.45
CA ILE A 157 2.56 -9.02 17.88
C ILE A 157 1.62 -10.21 17.67
N PRO A 158 0.83 -10.63 18.66
CA PRO A 158 0.94 -10.29 20.08
C PRO A 158 1.76 -11.32 20.88
N GLN A 159 2.23 -12.41 20.25
CA GLN A 159 2.72 -13.63 20.92
C GLN A 159 3.98 -13.39 21.76
N ASP A 160 4.87 -12.52 21.31
CA ASP A 160 6.12 -12.22 22.02
C ASP A 160 5.99 -11.07 23.04
N TRP A 161 4.82 -10.42 23.08
CA TRP A 161 4.53 -9.32 23.99
C TRP A 161 3.85 -9.82 25.26
N LYS A 162 4.48 -9.55 26.42
CA LYS A 162 3.94 -9.93 27.72
C LYS A 162 2.94 -8.89 28.23
N SER A 163 3.27 -7.61 28.10
CA SER A 163 2.42 -6.53 28.57
C SER A 163 2.80 -5.19 27.95
N VAL A 164 1.80 -4.31 27.81
CA VAL A 164 1.97 -2.88 27.54
C VAL A 164 1.18 -2.14 28.60
N VAL A 165 1.84 -1.33 29.41
CA VAL A 165 1.22 -0.65 30.55
C VAL A 165 1.66 0.80 30.64
N ALA A 166 0.75 1.67 31.08
CA ALA A 166 1.08 3.03 31.45
C ALA A 166 1.55 3.08 32.92
N THR A 167 2.79 3.51 33.15
CA THR A 167 3.35 3.68 34.51
C THR A 167 3.27 5.13 34.98
N GLY A 168 2.76 6.00 34.14
CA GLY A 168 2.49 7.41 34.38
C GLY A 168 1.70 8.01 33.22
N PRO A 169 1.30 9.28 33.28
CA PRO A 169 0.53 9.90 32.19
C PRO A 169 1.25 9.92 30.85
N TYR A 170 2.58 9.92 30.86
CA TYR A 170 3.45 10.07 29.68
C TYR A 170 4.54 9.00 29.61
N THR A 171 4.31 7.83 30.20
CA THR A 171 5.28 6.74 30.20
C THR A 171 4.58 5.43 29.91
N VAL A 172 4.96 4.78 28.81
CA VAL A 172 4.53 3.44 28.42
C VAL A 172 5.67 2.47 28.65
N VAL A 173 5.38 1.34 29.27
CA VAL A 173 6.34 0.25 29.45
C VAL A 173 5.84 -0.99 28.71
N ILE A 174 6.64 -1.46 27.78
CA ILE A 174 6.42 -2.71 27.04
C ILE A 174 7.34 -3.77 27.64
N THR A 175 6.80 -4.93 27.97
CA THR A 175 7.56 -6.09 28.41
C THR A 175 7.36 -7.22 27.42
N LEU A 176 8.45 -7.85 27.01
CA LEU A 176 8.46 -9.01 26.11
C LEU A 176 8.57 -10.32 26.89
N ASN A 177 8.10 -11.40 26.30
CA ASN A 177 8.21 -12.77 26.83
C ASN A 177 9.66 -13.31 26.73
N LYS A 178 10.40 -12.83 25.74
CA LYS A 178 11.80 -13.19 25.43
C LYS A 178 12.49 -12.01 24.76
N PRO A 179 13.83 -11.95 24.75
CA PRO A 179 14.56 -10.96 23.95
C PRO A 179 14.27 -11.16 22.45
N LEU A 180 14.17 -10.07 21.73
CA LEU A 180 14.06 -10.01 20.28
C LEU A 180 15.19 -9.16 19.71
N ASN A 181 15.38 -9.17 18.39
CA ASN A 181 16.24 -8.18 17.74
C ASN A 181 15.67 -6.78 18.02
N PRO A 182 16.39 -5.90 18.75
CA PRO A 182 15.85 -4.62 19.18
C PRO A 182 15.43 -3.73 18.00
N VAL A 183 16.22 -3.70 16.93
CA VAL A 183 15.91 -2.90 15.74
C VAL A 183 14.63 -3.39 15.10
N TRP A 184 14.52 -4.69 14.83
CA TRP A 184 13.30 -5.27 14.29
C TRP A 184 12.08 -5.00 15.20
N PHE A 185 12.23 -5.16 16.50
CA PHE A 185 11.14 -4.93 17.45
C PHE A 185 10.69 -3.45 17.48
N GLU A 186 11.63 -2.52 17.45
CA GLU A 186 11.31 -1.09 17.42
C GLU A 186 10.59 -0.70 16.12
N TYR A 187 11.10 -1.13 14.96
CA TYR A 187 10.56 -0.77 13.66
C TYR A 187 9.30 -1.56 13.27
N ASN A 188 9.20 -2.84 13.60
CA ASN A 188 8.05 -3.68 13.21
C ASN A 188 7.00 -3.79 14.32
N GLY A 189 7.39 -3.59 15.57
CA GLY A 189 6.51 -3.71 16.73
C GLY A 189 6.03 -2.37 17.26
N ILE A 190 6.95 -1.55 17.80
CA ILE A 190 6.55 -0.30 18.50
C ILE A 190 5.88 0.70 17.55
N THR A 191 6.32 0.79 16.28
CA THR A 191 5.68 1.66 15.28
C THR A 191 4.22 1.32 15.01
N SER A 192 3.78 0.10 15.31
CA SER A 192 2.38 -0.32 15.18
C SER A 192 1.45 0.29 16.23
N LEU A 193 2.01 0.83 17.33
CA LEU A 193 1.24 1.45 18.40
C LEU A 193 0.93 2.93 18.07
N VAL A 194 0.00 3.16 17.16
CA VAL A 194 -0.51 4.52 16.91
C VAL A 194 -1.44 4.92 18.05
N PRO A 195 -1.21 6.04 18.79
CA PRO A 195 -2.11 6.47 19.86
C PRO A 195 -3.54 6.66 19.35
N ILE A 196 -4.52 6.17 20.10
CA ILE A 196 -5.95 6.30 19.78
C ILE A 196 -6.64 7.01 20.96
N PRO A 197 -7.46 8.06 20.73
CA PRO A 197 -8.09 8.81 21.81
C PRO A 197 -9.07 7.92 22.60
N LYS A 198 -8.55 7.27 23.66
CA LYS A 198 -9.28 6.29 24.48
C LYS A 198 -10.63 6.82 24.94
N ALA A 199 -10.68 8.05 25.45
CA ALA A 199 -11.94 8.66 25.92
C ALA A 199 -13.02 8.77 24.83
N THR A 200 -12.61 8.78 23.55
CA THR A 200 -13.54 8.87 22.42
C THR A 200 -13.99 7.50 21.95
N TRP A 201 -13.09 6.53 21.90
CA TRP A 201 -13.33 5.22 21.27
C TRP A 201 -13.74 4.12 22.24
N ASP A 202 -13.21 4.07 23.46
CA ASP A 202 -13.48 3.03 24.47
C ASP A 202 -14.94 3.09 24.94
N LYS A 203 -15.81 2.29 24.32
CA LYS A 203 -17.26 2.26 24.58
C LYS A 203 -17.70 1.03 25.37
N TYR A 204 -16.98 -0.08 25.24
CA TYR A 204 -17.37 -1.35 25.80
C TYR A 204 -16.24 -1.98 26.61
N SER A 205 -16.52 -2.41 27.82
CA SER A 205 -15.56 -3.16 28.66
C SER A 205 -15.21 -4.54 28.09
N ASN A 206 -16.07 -5.11 27.25
CA ASN A 206 -15.82 -6.35 26.52
C ASN A 206 -15.17 -6.03 25.18
N MET A 207 -13.92 -6.47 24.99
CA MET A 207 -13.14 -6.15 23.78
C MET A 207 -13.73 -6.72 22.49
N ASN A 208 -14.47 -7.84 22.50
CA ASN A 208 -15.13 -8.31 21.28
C ASN A 208 -16.31 -7.39 20.89
N GLN A 209 -17.00 -6.81 21.87
CA GLN A 209 -18.03 -5.79 21.60
C GLN A 209 -17.39 -4.50 21.10
N GLU A 210 -16.25 -4.11 21.69
CA GLU A 210 -15.46 -2.95 21.23
C GLU A 210 -14.98 -3.12 19.81
N LEU A 211 -14.38 -4.27 19.46
CA LEU A 211 -13.95 -4.60 18.10
C LEU A 211 -15.12 -4.61 17.11
N SER A 212 -16.28 -5.12 17.52
CA SER A 212 -17.50 -5.12 16.69
C SER A 212 -18.01 -3.69 16.46
N TYR A 213 -17.93 -2.82 17.47
CA TYR A 213 -18.28 -1.41 17.35
C TYR A 213 -17.33 -0.69 16.39
N ILE A 214 -16.01 -0.87 16.56
CA ILE A 214 -14.99 -0.28 15.68
C ILE A 214 -15.24 -0.74 14.23
N ASN A 215 -15.39 -2.04 13.97
CA ASN A 215 -15.66 -2.58 12.64
C ASN A 215 -16.92 -1.98 11.99
N LYS A 216 -17.96 -1.73 12.79
CA LYS A 216 -19.22 -1.14 12.29
C LYS A 216 -19.05 0.28 11.80
N ILE A 217 -18.12 1.06 12.37
CA ILE A 217 -17.96 2.48 12.07
C ILE A 217 -16.67 2.83 11.35
N SER A 218 -15.72 1.89 11.24
CA SER A 218 -14.40 2.15 10.65
C SER A 218 -14.46 2.66 9.21
N ASN A 219 -15.49 2.29 8.45
CA ASN A 219 -15.76 2.76 7.09
C ASN A 219 -16.76 3.94 7.01
N THR A 220 -17.10 4.54 8.16
CA THR A 220 -18.09 5.63 8.24
C THR A 220 -17.41 6.93 8.69
N PRO A 221 -16.69 7.64 7.79
CA PRO A 221 -15.85 8.78 8.16
C PRO A 221 -16.63 9.98 8.69
N SER A 222 -17.94 10.02 8.48
CA SER A 222 -18.84 11.04 9.09
C SER A 222 -19.08 10.83 10.58
N ASN A 223 -18.68 9.67 11.14
CA ASN A 223 -18.84 9.42 12.58
C ASN A 223 -18.01 10.43 13.38
N PRO A 224 -18.61 11.08 14.41
CA PRO A 224 -17.93 12.09 15.22
C PRO A 224 -16.61 11.66 15.86
N ALA A 225 -16.41 10.36 16.10
CA ALA A 225 -15.16 9.82 16.66
C ALA A 225 -13.94 10.16 15.79
N PHE A 226 -14.09 10.19 14.46
CA PHE A 226 -13.03 10.55 13.52
C PHE A 226 -12.67 12.03 13.48
N LYS A 227 -13.38 12.89 14.24
CA LYS A 227 -13.02 14.31 14.39
C LYS A 227 -12.06 14.54 15.56
N VAL A 228 -11.85 13.55 16.42
CA VAL A 228 -10.89 13.62 17.54
C VAL A 228 -9.59 12.98 17.08
N ILE A 229 -8.70 13.83 16.59
CA ILE A 229 -7.43 13.45 15.96
C ILE A 229 -6.29 14.30 16.51
N ASP A 230 -5.05 13.89 16.30
CA ASP A 230 -3.84 14.65 16.63
C ASP A 230 -2.90 14.85 15.43
N GLY A 231 -3.25 14.33 14.25
CA GLY A 231 -2.51 14.50 13.00
C GLY A 231 -2.73 15.86 12.32
N PRO A 232 -2.01 16.15 11.21
CA PRO A 232 -2.05 17.44 10.51
C PRO A 232 -3.37 17.72 9.78
N TYR A 233 -4.12 16.69 9.40
CA TYR A 233 -5.39 16.83 8.69
C TYR A 233 -6.48 15.96 9.31
N ALA A 234 -7.71 16.46 9.28
CA ALA A 234 -8.92 15.73 9.62
C ALA A 234 -9.62 15.25 8.34
N PHE A 235 -10.34 14.15 8.43
CA PHE A 235 -11.23 13.75 7.34
C PHE A 235 -12.35 14.80 7.17
N GLY A 236 -12.58 15.22 5.92
CA GLY A 236 -13.56 16.24 5.57
C GLY A 236 -14.84 15.64 5.02
N LYS A 237 -14.92 15.49 3.71
CA LYS A 237 -16.08 14.97 2.98
C LYS A 237 -15.73 13.69 2.24
N TYR A 238 -16.75 12.89 1.97
CA TYR A 238 -16.68 11.74 1.08
C TYR A 238 -17.93 11.72 0.20
N VAL A 239 -17.73 11.61 -1.09
CA VAL A 239 -18.78 11.39 -2.09
C VAL A 239 -18.36 10.20 -2.93
N ASN A 240 -19.11 9.12 -2.80
CA ASN A 240 -18.81 7.84 -3.44
C ASN A 240 -18.61 8.00 -4.95
N ASP A 241 -17.58 7.38 -5.51
CA ASP A 241 -17.20 7.43 -6.93
C ASP A 241 -16.92 8.86 -7.47
N GLU A 242 -16.74 9.85 -6.59
CA GLU A 242 -16.43 11.22 -6.99
C GLU A 242 -15.16 11.75 -6.33
N TYR A 243 -15.18 11.94 -5.02
CA TYR A 243 -14.02 12.50 -4.29
C TYR A 243 -14.11 12.30 -2.78
N TRP A 244 -12.97 12.50 -2.12
CA TRP A 244 -12.91 12.67 -0.68
C TRP A 244 -11.91 13.77 -0.32
N THR A 245 -11.97 14.31 0.91
CA THR A 245 -11.14 15.44 1.30
C THR A 245 -10.50 15.25 2.67
N LEU A 246 -9.32 15.87 2.81
CA LEU A 246 -8.66 16.09 4.10
C LEU A 246 -8.62 17.59 4.37
N VAL A 247 -9.08 18.01 5.55
CA VAL A 247 -9.15 19.40 5.99
C VAL A 247 -8.09 19.69 7.03
N ALA A 248 -7.37 20.79 6.89
CA ALA A 248 -6.27 21.18 7.78
C ALA A 248 -6.71 21.21 9.25
N ASN A 249 -5.92 20.58 10.12
CA ASN A 249 -6.08 20.66 11.56
C ASN A 249 -5.35 21.90 12.11
N PRO A 250 -6.05 22.97 12.51
CA PRO A 250 -5.41 24.18 13.03
C PRO A 250 -4.80 23.97 14.42
N LYS A 251 -5.14 22.87 15.09
CA LYS A 251 -4.63 22.49 16.43
C LYS A 251 -3.44 21.53 16.38
N TYR A 252 -2.97 21.16 15.15
CA TYR A 252 -1.83 20.26 15.03
C TYR A 252 -0.62 20.76 15.82
N THR A 253 -0.01 19.88 16.57
CA THR A 253 1.07 20.20 17.52
C THR A 253 2.33 20.71 16.83
N LEU A 254 2.70 20.13 15.69
CA LEU A 254 3.91 20.50 14.94
C LEU A 254 3.61 21.62 13.92
N LYS A 255 4.31 21.63 12.80
CA LYS A 255 4.10 22.61 11.73
C LYS A 255 2.70 22.47 11.16
N LYS A 256 1.88 23.48 11.40
CA LYS A 256 0.49 23.53 10.93
C LYS A 256 0.43 23.61 9.39
N PRO A 257 -0.53 22.91 8.76
CA PRO A 257 -0.77 23.01 7.34
C PRO A 257 -1.05 24.45 6.90
N THR A 258 -0.50 24.86 5.77
CA THR A 258 -0.85 26.13 5.11
C THR A 258 -1.94 25.92 4.05
N ILE A 259 -2.02 24.71 3.50
CA ILE A 259 -3.06 24.28 2.57
C ILE A 259 -4.28 23.89 3.40
N LYS A 260 -5.43 24.51 3.09
CA LYS A 260 -6.65 24.32 3.89
C LYS A 260 -7.33 22.98 3.65
N GLU A 261 -7.28 22.51 2.41
CA GLU A 261 -7.99 21.29 2.00
C GLU A 261 -7.20 20.56 0.91
N LEU A 262 -7.09 19.26 1.05
CA LEU A 262 -6.61 18.33 0.03
C LEU A 262 -7.85 17.59 -0.50
N LEU A 263 -8.13 17.69 -1.77
CA LEU A 263 -9.24 17.02 -2.43
C LEU A 263 -8.67 15.93 -3.33
N PHE A 264 -9.04 14.71 -3.06
CA PHE A 264 -8.64 13.51 -3.81
C PHE A 264 -9.80 13.10 -4.69
N GLU A 265 -9.63 13.25 -5.98
CA GLU A 265 -10.67 12.98 -6.98
C GLU A 265 -10.57 11.51 -7.41
N TYR A 266 -11.69 10.82 -7.48
CA TYR A 266 -11.78 9.46 -7.94
C TYR A 266 -11.63 9.38 -9.45
N GLU A 267 -10.74 8.52 -9.93
CA GLU A 267 -10.50 8.32 -11.34
C GLU A 267 -10.74 6.87 -11.75
N THR A 268 -11.45 6.69 -12.83
CA THR A 268 -11.83 5.35 -13.32
C THR A 268 -10.74 4.68 -14.13
N SER A 269 -9.77 5.45 -14.64
CA SER A 269 -8.63 4.90 -15.41
C SER A 269 -7.47 5.89 -15.52
N ASN A 270 -6.27 5.37 -15.77
CA ASN A 270 -5.10 6.19 -16.08
C ASN A 270 -5.31 7.07 -17.32
N ALA A 271 -6.12 6.65 -18.28
CA ALA A 271 -6.45 7.46 -19.46
C ALA A 271 -7.32 8.67 -19.09
N ASN A 272 -8.31 8.50 -18.22
CA ASN A 272 -9.13 9.59 -17.70
C ASN A 272 -8.33 10.56 -16.85
N LEU A 273 -7.48 10.04 -15.96
CA LEU A 273 -6.55 10.84 -15.17
C LEU A 273 -5.66 11.71 -16.08
N PHE A 274 -5.05 11.12 -17.12
CA PHE A 274 -4.21 11.86 -18.05
C PHE A 274 -5.01 12.89 -18.86
N ALA A 275 -6.24 12.59 -19.24
CA ALA A 275 -7.15 13.56 -19.88
C ALA A 275 -7.51 14.71 -18.93
N GLY A 276 -7.69 14.44 -17.63
CA GLY A 276 -7.88 15.45 -16.58
C GLY A 276 -6.67 16.37 -16.44
N LEU A 277 -5.45 15.81 -16.42
CA LEU A 277 -4.21 16.58 -16.42
C LEU A 277 -4.08 17.50 -17.63
N ARG A 278 -4.40 17.02 -18.84
CA ARG A 278 -4.40 17.87 -20.05
C ARG A 278 -5.37 19.04 -19.96
N LYS A 279 -6.45 18.90 -19.19
CA LYS A 279 -7.43 19.97 -18.93
C LYS A 279 -7.07 20.84 -17.72
N GLY A 280 -6.02 20.50 -16.97
CA GLY A 280 -5.60 21.22 -15.76
C GLY A 280 -6.48 20.97 -14.55
N VAL A 281 -7.16 19.82 -14.46
CA VAL A 281 -8.06 19.49 -13.34
C VAL A 281 -7.28 19.34 -12.03
N PHE A 282 -6.09 18.74 -12.09
CA PHE A 282 -5.29 18.37 -10.91
C PHE A 282 -4.13 19.35 -10.71
N ALA A 283 -3.88 19.74 -9.47
CA ALA A 283 -2.64 20.44 -9.10
C ALA A 283 -1.44 19.49 -9.09
N THR A 284 -1.67 18.23 -8.77
CA THR A 284 -0.65 17.19 -8.82
C THR A 284 -1.32 15.82 -8.98
N ALA A 285 -0.67 14.94 -9.73
CA ALA A 285 -1.09 13.55 -9.89
C ALA A 285 0.09 12.64 -10.25
N GLY A 286 0.03 11.41 -9.79
CA GLY A 286 0.94 10.33 -10.19
C GLY A 286 0.44 9.67 -11.48
N ILE A 287 1.29 9.51 -12.48
CA ILE A 287 0.96 8.78 -13.71
C ILE A 287 1.99 7.66 -13.97
N PRO A 288 1.57 6.55 -14.59
CA PRO A 288 2.50 5.51 -15.00
C PRO A 288 3.58 6.03 -15.96
N THR A 289 4.78 5.46 -15.88
CA THR A 289 5.90 5.81 -16.78
C THR A 289 5.62 5.50 -18.25
N SER A 290 4.61 4.68 -18.55
CA SER A 290 4.13 4.47 -19.93
C SER A 290 3.68 5.77 -20.62
N TYR A 291 3.28 6.79 -19.85
CA TYR A 291 2.90 8.11 -20.37
C TYR A 291 4.07 9.08 -20.57
N ASP A 292 5.32 8.67 -20.31
CA ASP A 292 6.51 9.54 -20.42
C ASP A 292 6.62 10.25 -21.80
N LYS A 293 6.24 9.56 -22.88
CA LYS A 293 6.25 10.13 -24.24
C LYS A 293 5.12 11.13 -24.48
N ASP A 294 4.08 11.07 -23.69
CA ASP A 294 2.87 11.89 -23.84
C ASP A 294 2.88 13.15 -22.96
N VAL A 295 3.85 13.29 -22.04
CA VAL A 295 3.93 14.45 -21.13
C VAL A 295 4.06 15.79 -21.86
N SER A 296 4.54 15.79 -23.10
CA SER A 296 4.58 16.99 -23.95
C SER A 296 3.20 17.56 -24.31
N GLN A 297 2.13 16.76 -24.13
CA GLN A 297 0.73 17.16 -24.35
C GLN A 297 0.15 17.91 -23.14
N LEU A 298 0.84 17.91 -22.00
CA LEU A 298 0.40 18.61 -20.80
C LEU A 298 0.56 20.13 -20.94
N PRO A 299 -0.30 20.93 -20.28
CA PRO A 299 -0.11 22.38 -20.18
C PRO A 299 1.28 22.75 -19.68
N LYS A 300 1.83 23.88 -20.18
CA LYS A 300 3.19 24.33 -19.88
C LYS A 300 3.42 24.76 -18.43
N TYR A 301 2.37 24.95 -17.66
CA TYR A 301 2.46 25.24 -16.23
C TYR A 301 2.61 23.97 -15.37
N TYR A 302 2.71 22.80 -15.97
CA TYR A 302 3.12 21.58 -15.27
C TYR A 302 4.59 21.31 -15.48
N ARG A 303 5.25 20.93 -14.40
CA ARG A 303 6.51 20.20 -14.45
C ARG A 303 6.24 18.73 -14.20
N VAL A 304 7.04 17.87 -14.82
CA VAL A 304 6.98 16.42 -14.63
C VAL A 304 8.28 15.98 -13.96
N GLU A 305 8.15 15.35 -12.83
CA GLU A 305 9.23 14.86 -12.02
C GLU A 305 9.19 13.33 -11.96
N ARG A 306 10.33 12.66 -11.80
CA ARG A 306 10.33 11.24 -11.45
C ARG A 306 9.97 11.12 -9.98
N ALA A 307 8.94 10.34 -9.67
CA ALA A 307 8.65 9.99 -8.29
C ALA A 307 9.81 9.16 -7.71
N PRO A 308 10.13 9.29 -6.42
CA PRO A 308 11.09 8.39 -5.81
C PRO A 308 10.57 6.95 -5.84
N TYR A 309 11.46 5.97 -5.94
CA TYR A 309 11.08 4.58 -5.70
C TYR A 309 10.61 4.43 -4.26
N SER A 310 9.45 3.83 -4.06
CA SER A 310 8.98 3.46 -2.72
C SER A 310 9.65 2.16 -2.26
N PHE A 311 9.69 1.93 -0.94
CA PHE A 311 10.23 0.70 -0.37
C PHE A 311 9.23 -0.45 -0.53
N CYS A 312 8.93 -0.75 -1.80
CA CYS A 312 7.92 -1.70 -2.24
C CYS A 312 8.48 -2.62 -3.32
N PHE A 313 7.85 -3.77 -3.50
CA PHE A 313 8.11 -4.64 -4.65
C PHE A 313 6.80 -5.17 -5.23
N ASN A 314 6.79 -5.42 -6.53
CA ASN A 314 5.64 -5.97 -7.23
C ASN A 314 5.77 -7.48 -7.39
N TYR A 315 4.64 -8.17 -7.28
CA TYR A 315 4.58 -9.62 -7.42
C TYR A 315 3.21 -10.08 -7.93
N MET A 316 3.16 -11.34 -8.32
CA MET A 316 1.92 -12.08 -8.50
C MET A 316 1.83 -13.16 -7.43
N GLN A 317 0.64 -13.29 -6.84
CA GLN A 317 0.37 -14.23 -5.75
C GLN A 317 -0.37 -15.45 -6.29
N PRO A 318 0.27 -16.64 -6.33
CA PRO A 318 -0.45 -17.90 -6.51
C PRO A 318 -1.24 -18.22 -5.23
N ASN A 319 -2.41 -18.79 -5.38
CA ASN A 319 -3.12 -19.38 -4.26
C ASN A 319 -2.62 -20.81 -4.01
N LEU A 320 -1.88 -21.00 -2.92
CA LEU A 320 -1.31 -22.29 -2.55
C LEU A 320 -2.21 -23.08 -1.57
N SER A 321 -3.39 -22.52 -1.22
CA SER A 321 -4.31 -23.17 -0.30
C SER A 321 -4.95 -24.42 -0.92
N ASP A 322 -5.16 -25.44 -0.10
CA ASP A 322 -5.99 -26.59 -0.50
C ASP A 322 -7.46 -26.20 -0.74
N GLN A 323 -7.87 -25.00 -0.31
CA GLN A 323 -9.21 -24.44 -0.53
C GLN A 323 -9.33 -23.66 -1.86
N ALA A 324 -8.23 -23.50 -2.61
CA ALA A 324 -8.26 -22.79 -3.88
C ALA A 324 -9.27 -23.43 -4.87
N PRO A 325 -10.00 -22.60 -5.66
CA PRO A 325 -10.98 -23.10 -6.62
C PRO A 325 -10.38 -24.14 -7.58
N GLY A 326 -11.16 -25.14 -7.96
CA GLY A 326 -10.73 -26.18 -8.91
C GLY A 326 -9.56 -27.05 -8.44
N GLY A 327 -9.11 -26.93 -7.18
CA GLY A 327 -7.96 -27.66 -6.65
C GLY A 327 -6.61 -27.12 -7.18
N ILE A 328 -6.59 -25.95 -7.79
CA ILE A 328 -5.38 -25.35 -8.40
C ILE A 328 -4.28 -25.08 -7.37
N GLY A 329 -4.62 -24.93 -6.09
CA GLY A 329 -3.64 -24.74 -5.03
C GLY A 329 -2.59 -25.85 -4.97
N LYS A 330 -3.01 -27.11 -5.13
CA LYS A 330 -2.08 -28.26 -5.19
C LYS A 330 -1.15 -28.22 -6.39
N VAL A 331 -1.58 -27.59 -7.47
CA VAL A 331 -0.73 -27.36 -8.65
C VAL A 331 0.33 -26.31 -8.32
N PHE A 332 -0.08 -25.17 -7.74
CA PHE A 332 0.84 -24.08 -7.38
C PHE A 332 1.77 -24.44 -6.20
N GLN A 333 1.41 -25.39 -5.34
CA GLN A 333 2.33 -25.94 -4.32
C GLN A 333 3.55 -26.62 -4.95
N GLN A 334 3.46 -27.12 -6.19
CA GLN A 334 4.58 -27.74 -6.89
C GLN A 334 5.62 -26.67 -7.27
N LEU A 335 6.84 -26.77 -6.74
CA LEU A 335 7.89 -25.78 -7.01
C LEU A 335 8.22 -25.69 -8.51
N ALA A 336 8.20 -26.82 -9.23
CA ALA A 336 8.42 -26.86 -10.67
C ALA A 336 7.46 -25.94 -11.45
N VAL A 337 6.20 -25.88 -11.02
CA VAL A 337 5.18 -24.99 -11.62
C VAL A 337 5.54 -23.52 -11.34
N ARG A 338 5.87 -23.16 -10.09
CA ARG A 338 6.25 -21.77 -9.78
C ARG A 338 7.53 -21.34 -10.49
N GLN A 339 8.50 -22.25 -10.65
CA GLN A 339 9.72 -22.00 -11.41
C GLN A 339 9.43 -21.75 -12.90
N ALA A 340 8.57 -22.54 -13.52
CA ALA A 340 8.17 -22.32 -14.91
C ALA A 340 7.46 -20.97 -15.07
N LEU A 341 6.49 -20.67 -14.19
CA LEU A 341 5.79 -19.39 -14.20
C LEU A 341 6.76 -18.19 -14.08
N GLN A 342 7.78 -18.25 -13.21
CA GLN A 342 8.79 -17.19 -13.12
C GLN A 342 9.66 -17.10 -14.36
N LEU A 343 10.06 -18.24 -14.94
CA LEU A 343 10.86 -18.30 -16.16
C LEU A 343 10.11 -17.79 -17.41
N GLY A 344 8.77 -17.81 -17.38
CA GLY A 344 7.91 -17.28 -18.44
C GLY A 344 7.70 -15.76 -18.39
N ILE A 345 8.36 -15.02 -17.46
CA ILE A 345 8.21 -13.58 -17.33
C ILE A 345 9.43 -12.84 -17.89
N ASP A 346 9.25 -12.19 -19.03
CA ASP A 346 10.29 -11.34 -19.64
C ASP A 346 10.34 -9.97 -18.95
N GLN A 347 10.93 -9.91 -17.74
CA GLN A 347 11.08 -8.66 -17.00
C GLN A 347 11.84 -7.58 -17.81
N PRO A 348 12.94 -7.87 -18.53
CA PRO A 348 13.58 -6.89 -19.41
C PRO A 348 12.65 -6.30 -20.47
N ALA A 349 11.82 -7.13 -21.13
CA ALA A 349 10.86 -6.64 -22.12
C ALA A 349 9.75 -5.77 -21.47
N ILE A 350 9.25 -6.18 -20.30
CA ILE A 350 8.29 -5.40 -19.52
C ILE A 350 8.89 -4.02 -19.17
N ILE A 351 10.10 -3.98 -18.62
CA ILE A 351 10.80 -2.74 -18.26
C ILE A 351 10.95 -1.82 -19.47
N LYS A 352 11.38 -2.35 -20.59
CA LYS A 352 11.58 -1.59 -21.81
C LYS A 352 10.27 -1.06 -22.41
N SER A 353 9.24 -1.92 -22.49
CA SER A 353 8.03 -1.63 -23.25
C SER A 353 6.99 -0.83 -22.46
N PHE A 354 6.87 -1.08 -21.16
CA PHE A 354 5.82 -0.49 -20.33
C PHE A 354 6.33 0.53 -19.30
N TYR A 355 7.59 0.42 -18.91
CA TYR A 355 8.18 1.34 -17.93
C TYR A 355 9.23 2.28 -18.50
N ASN A 356 9.46 2.29 -19.82
CA ASN A 356 10.46 3.15 -20.50
C ASN A 356 11.85 3.11 -19.82
N GLY A 357 12.24 1.97 -19.25
CA GLY A 357 13.49 1.82 -18.50
C GLY A 357 13.45 2.38 -17.06
N LEU A 358 12.31 2.88 -16.58
CA LEU A 358 12.13 3.42 -15.23
C LEU A 358 11.64 2.36 -14.24
N ALA A 359 12.23 1.17 -14.32
CA ALA A 359 12.00 0.06 -13.43
C ALA A 359 13.28 -0.78 -13.32
N TYR A 360 13.32 -1.66 -12.34
CA TYR A 360 14.39 -2.66 -12.19
C TYR A 360 13.80 -4.06 -12.06
N GLN A 361 14.60 -5.08 -12.41
CA GLN A 361 14.20 -6.47 -12.23
C GLN A 361 14.15 -6.80 -10.74
N THR A 362 13.09 -7.47 -10.33
CA THR A 362 12.89 -7.95 -8.95
C THR A 362 12.87 -9.47 -8.96
N TYR A 363 13.62 -10.10 -8.08
CA TYR A 363 13.73 -11.55 -7.94
C TYR A 363 13.85 -12.02 -6.49
N ASP A 364 13.68 -11.11 -5.55
CA ASP A 364 13.57 -11.38 -4.12
C ASP A 364 12.64 -10.35 -3.46
N PRO A 365 12.19 -10.59 -2.23
CA PRO A 365 11.18 -9.73 -1.61
C PRO A 365 11.74 -8.43 -1.02
N VAL A 366 13.05 -8.22 -0.97
CA VAL A 366 13.63 -6.99 -0.46
C VAL A 366 13.89 -6.01 -1.60
N PRO A 367 13.25 -4.83 -1.63
CA PRO A 367 13.43 -3.87 -2.71
C PRO A 367 14.88 -3.39 -2.84
N ALA A 368 15.41 -3.37 -4.07
CA ALA A 368 16.73 -2.80 -4.32
C ALA A 368 16.75 -1.26 -4.21
N LEU A 369 15.61 -0.62 -4.42
CA LEU A 369 15.42 0.83 -4.33
C LEU A 369 14.16 1.16 -3.50
N PRO A 370 14.17 2.28 -2.73
CA PRO A 370 15.29 3.21 -2.53
C PRO A 370 16.50 2.49 -1.92
N GLN A 371 17.70 3.03 -2.12
CA GLN A 371 18.91 2.41 -1.56
C GLN A 371 18.75 2.21 -0.06
N ASN A 372 18.94 0.99 0.40
CA ASN A 372 18.75 0.57 1.79
C ASN A 372 19.82 -0.46 2.20
N PRO A 373 20.00 -0.71 3.50
CA PRO A 373 21.01 -1.64 4.00
C PRO A 373 20.58 -3.12 3.93
N PHE A 374 19.33 -3.41 3.59
CA PHE A 374 18.72 -4.74 3.70
C PHE A 374 18.89 -5.58 2.44
N PHE A 375 19.00 -4.94 1.27
CA PHE A 375 19.07 -5.64 -0.03
C PHE A 375 20.39 -6.37 -0.22
N ASP A 376 20.33 -7.67 -0.48
CA ASP A 376 21.51 -8.50 -0.81
C ASP A 376 21.98 -8.25 -2.25
N LYS A 377 23.00 -7.40 -2.39
CA LYS A 377 23.60 -7.07 -3.70
C LYS A 377 24.34 -8.25 -4.35
N SER A 378 24.62 -9.31 -3.62
CA SER A 378 25.33 -10.50 -4.13
C SER A 378 24.39 -11.51 -4.78
N LEU A 379 23.09 -11.46 -4.43
CA LEU A 379 22.07 -12.36 -4.96
C LEU A 379 21.92 -12.16 -6.47
N LYS A 380 21.77 -13.27 -7.19
CA LYS A 380 21.51 -13.30 -8.63
C LYS A 380 20.15 -13.89 -8.88
N ASP A 381 19.48 -13.41 -9.92
CA ASP A 381 18.22 -13.97 -10.38
C ASP A 381 18.37 -15.47 -10.70
N PRO A 382 17.71 -16.37 -9.97
CA PRO A 382 17.81 -17.80 -10.22
C PRO A 382 16.97 -18.26 -11.42
N TYR A 383 16.00 -17.43 -11.85
CA TYR A 383 15.03 -17.77 -12.89
C TYR A 383 14.87 -16.64 -13.93
N PRO A 384 15.97 -16.22 -14.61
CA PRO A 384 15.87 -15.26 -15.71
C PRO A 384 15.02 -15.84 -16.83
N PHE A 385 14.30 -14.98 -17.54
CA PHE A 385 13.38 -15.35 -18.62
C PHE A 385 13.92 -16.43 -19.55
N ASN A 386 13.25 -17.58 -19.61
CA ASN A 386 13.64 -18.71 -20.44
C ASN A 386 12.50 -19.74 -20.57
N ILE A 387 11.64 -19.57 -21.54
CA ILE A 387 10.50 -20.44 -21.84
C ILE A 387 10.92 -21.92 -21.98
N GLN A 388 12.02 -22.20 -22.72
CA GLN A 388 12.46 -23.58 -22.94
C GLN A 388 12.92 -24.27 -21.66
N ARG A 389 13.51 -23.51 -20.73
CA ARG A 389 13.87 -24.02 -19.41
C ARG A 389 12.61 -24.30 -18.57
N GLY A 390 11.58 -23.44 -18.66
CA GLY A 390 10.29 -23.63 -18.00
C GLY A 390 9.62 -24.94 -18.47
N ILE A 391 9.52 -25.14 -19.78
CA ILE A 391 8.99 -26.39 -20.37
C ILE A 391 9.73 -27.61 -19.84
N LYS A 392 11.07 -27.61 -19.89
CA LYS A 392 11.88 -28.75 -19.41
C LYS A 392 11.68 -29.05 -17.92
N ILE A 393 11.49 -28.03 -17.09
CA ILE A 393 11.22 -28.20 -15.65
C ILE A 393 9.85 -28.87 -15.46
N LEU A 394 8.83 -28.42 -16.19
CA LEU A 394 7.49 -29.02 -16.14
C LEU A 394 7.52 -30.48 -16.61
N GLU A 395 8.17 -30.75 -17.74
CA GLU A 395 8.30 -32.11 -18.28
C GLU A 395 9.03 -33.05 -17.31
N ALA A 396 10.11 -32.59 -16.67
CA ALA A 396 10.85 -33.34 -15.68
C ALA A 396 10.02 -33.63 -14.41
N ASP A 397 9.03 -32.78 -14.12
CA ASP A 397 8.08 -32.98 -13.01
C ASP A 397 6.85 -33.82 -13.43
N GLY A 398 6.81 -34.30 -14.66
CA GLY A 398 5.76 -35.20 -15.16
C GLY A 398 4.57 -34.51 -15.82
N TRP A 399 4.68 -33.22 -16.15
CA TRP A 399 3.72 -32.53 -17.00
C TRP A 399 3.99 -32.82 -18.47
N HIS A 400 2.96 -32.93 -19.28
CA HIS A 400 3.06 -33.22 -20.71
C HIS A 400 2.18 -32.28 -21.50
N MET A 401 2.64 -31.85 -22.68
CA MET A 401 1.87 -30.98 -23.55
C MET A 401 0.72 -31.77 -24.21
N VAL A 402 -0.51 -31.38 -23.92
CA VAL A 402 -1.74 -31.97 -24.46
C VAL A 402 -2.59 -30.88 -25.09
N HIS A 403 -2.75 -30.90 -26.41
CA HIS A 403 -3.51 -29.87 -27.15
C HIS A 403 -3.13 -28.42 -26.79
N GLY A 404 -1.81 -28.17 -26.58
CA GLY A 404 -1.29 -26.84 -26.28
C GLY A 404 -1.34 -26.42 -24.82
N VAL A 405 -1.74 -27.31 -23.90
CA VAL A 405 -1.77 -27.06 -22.46
C VAL A 405 -0.99 -28.18 -21.74
N MET A 406 -0.20 -27.84 -20.76
CA MET A 406 0.47 -28.80 -19.87
C MET A 406 -0.57 -29.52 -19.01
N GLU A 407 -0.49 -30.85 -18.99
CA GLU A 407 -1.39 -31.71 -18.23
C GLU A 407 -0.60 -32.77 -17.45
N LYS A 408 -1.00 -33.01 -16.21
CA LYS A 408 -0.42 -34.03 -15.33
C LYS A 408 -1.53 -34.71 -14.54
N ASN A 409 -1.65 -36.03 -14.66
CA ASN A 409 -2.69 -36.84 -13.96
C ASN A 409 -4.13 -36.33 -14.20
N GLY A 410 -4.44 -35.85 -15.41
CA GLY A 410 -5.75 -35.27 -15.75
C GLY A 410 -5.98 -33.84 -15.29
N GLN A 411 -5.03 -33.25 -14.56
CA GLN A 411 -5.06 -31.85 -14.16
C GLN A 411 -4.36 -30.99 -15.21
N LYS A 412 -5.07 -30.01 -15.75
CA LYS A 412 -4.51 -29.01 -16.68
C LYS A 412 -3.87 -27.87 -15.91
N LEU A 413 -2.80 -27.32 -16.46
CA LEU A 413 -2.19 -26.07 -15.97
C LEU A 413 -2.93 -24.89 -16.60
N GLU A 414 -4.14 -24.68 -16.07
CA GLU A 414 -5.09 -23.67 -16.54
C GLU A 414 -5.72 -22.97 -15.32
N PHE A 415 -5.73 -21.63 -15.31
CA PHE A 415 -6.25 -20.85 -14.18
C PHE A 415 -6.73 -19.45 -14.58
N GLN A 416 -7.49 -18.82 -13.69
CA GLN A 416 -7.92 -17.43 -13.78
C GLN A 416 -6.88 -16.52 -13.13
N PHE A 417 -6.50 -15.45 -13.83
CA PHE A 417 -5.58 -14.42 -13.38
C PHE A 417 -6.34 -13.13 -13.09
N LEU A 418 -6.49 -12.81 -11.82
CA LEU A 418 -7.20 -11.64 -11.33
C LEU A 418 -6.26 -10.42 -11.34
N VAL A 419 -6.65 -9.35 -12.00
CA VAL A 419 -5.90 -8.09 -12.16
C VAL A 419 -6.77 -6.92 -11.69
N ALA A 420 -6.17 -5.95 -11.01
CA ALA A 420 -6.86 -4.72 -10.68
C ALA A 420 -7.19 -3.92 -11.95
N SER A 421 -8.45 -3.50 -12.07
CA SER A 421 -8.93 -2.72 -13.22
C SER A 421 -8.47 -1.25 -13.16
N GLY A 422 -8.58 -0.54 -14.29
CA GLY A 422 -8.29 0.90 -14.40
C GLY A 422 -6.87 1.23 -14.88
N SER A 423 -5.93 0.28 -14.85
CA SER A 423 -4.57 0.46 -15.34
C SER A 423 -4.34 -0.28 -16.66
N ASN A 424 -4.36 0.44 -17.79
CA ASN A 424 -4.01 -0.15 -19.09
C ASN A 424 -2.59 -0.75 -19.09
N THR A 425 -1.68 -0.17 -18.31
CA THR A 425 -0.30 -0.67 -18.20
C THR A 425 -0.29 -2.07 -17.58
N ASP A 426 -0.99 -2.27 -16.47
CA ASP A 426 -1.01 -3.56 -15.77
C ASP A 426 -1.77 -4.62 -16.59
N THR A 427 -2.87 -4.25 -17.24
CA THR A 427 -3.60 -5.13 -18.17
C THR A 427 -2.71 -5.58 -19.33
N ASN A 428 -1.96 -4.65 -19.96
CA ASN A 428 -1.06 -4.98 -21.06
C ASN A 428 0.12 -5.86 -20.61
N ILE A 429 0.65 -5.62 -19.41
CA ILE A 429 1.69 -6.48 -18.80
C ILE A 429 1.13 -7.89 -18.58
N ALA A 430 -0.06 -8.01 -18.01
CA ALA A 430 -0.72 -9.29 -17.81
C ALA A 430 -0.96 -10.04 -19.13
N GLN A 431 -1.35 -9.33 -20.19
CA GLN A 431 -1.50 -9.90 -21.53
C GLN A 431 -0.18 -10.42 -22.11
N LEU A 432 0.93 -9.67 -21.94
CA LEU A 432 2.24 -10.14 -22.36
C LEU A 432 2.63 -11.41 -21.60
N ILE A 433 2.50 -11.41 -20.28
CA ILE A 433 2.84 -12.55 -19.42
C ILE A 433 2.01 -13.78 -19.81
N THR A 434 0.69 -13.65 -19.94
CA THR A 434 -0.17 -14.78 -20.34
C THR A 434 0.12 -15.31 -21.73
N SER A 435 0.55 -14.43 -22.65
CA SER A 435 1.01 -14.83 -24.00
C SER A 435 2.33 -15.63 -23.94
N ASP A 436 3.25 -15.26 -23.06
CA ASP A 436 4.52 -15.99 -22.91
C ASP A 436 4.29 -17.33 -22.18
N TRP A 437 3.47 -17.36 -21.14
CA TRP A 437 3.04 -18.60 -20.49
C TRP A 437 2.33 -19.58 -21.44
N ALA A 438 1.53 -19.06 -22.38
CA ALA A 438 0.90 -19.93 -23.39
C ALA A 438 1.92 -20.68 -24.26
N LYS A 439 3.11 -20.10 -24.49
CA LYS A 439 4.23 -20.78 -25.19
C LYS A 439 4.84 -21.92 -24.35
N GLU A 440 4.70 -21.85 -23.04
CA GLU A 440 5.08 -22.91 -22.10
C GLU A 440 3.99 -23.97 -21.91
N GLY A 441 2.80 -23.78 -22.52
CA GLY A 441 1.63 -24.62 -22.29
C GLY A 441 0.86 -24.28 -21.01
N ILE A 442 1.07 -23.11 -20.46
CA ILE A 442 0.34 -22.61 -19.29
C ILE A 442 -0.76 -21.68 -19.76
N LYS A 443 -2.01 -21.99 -19.45
CA LYS A 443 -3.17 -21.20 -19.87
C LYS A 443 -3.71 -20.37 -18.73
N ALA A 444 -3.50 -19.06 -18.78
CA ALA A 444 -4.04 -18.11 -17.84
C ALA A 444 -5.08 -17.20 -18.52
N THR A 445 -6.25 -17.03 -17.89
CA THR A 445 -7.34 -16.18 -18.37
C THR A 445 -7.46 -14.96 -17.48
N ILE A 446 -7.26 -13.77 -18.04
CA ILE A 446 -7.32 -12.51 -17.29
C ILE A 446 -8.76 -12.18 -16.91
N LYS A 447 -8.98 -11.80 -15.65
CA LYS A 447 -10.20 -11.20 -15.11
C LYS A 447 -9.85 -9.89 -14.43
N GLU A 448 -10.52 -8.81 -14.78
CA GLU A 448 -10.33 -7.50 -14.17
C GLU A 448 -11.41 -7.21 -13.13
N GLU A 449 -11.01 -6.69 -11.96
CA GLU A 449 -11.91 -6.25 -10.88
C GLU A 449 -11.35 -4.98 -10.22
N PRO A 450 -12.19 -4.11 -9.63
CA PRO A 450 -11.72 -2.98 -8.82
C PRO A 450 -10.78 -3.44 -7.70
N PHE A 451 -9.76 -2.65 -7.37
CA PHE A 451 -8.70 -3.03 -6.43
C PHE A 451 -9.25 -3.52 -5.07
N ASN A 452 -10.18 -2.78 -4.46
CA ASN A 452 -10.77 -3.19 -3.18
C ASN A 452 -11.49 -4.53 -3.26
N GLN A 453 -12.09 -4.88 -4.42
CA GLN A 453 -12.71 -6.17 -4.64
C GLN A 453 -11.65 -7.27 -4.76
N VAL A 454 -10.53 -7.01 -5.44
CA VAL A 454 -9.38 -7.94 -5.49
C VAL A 454 -8.91 -8.27 -4.07
N ILE A 455 -8.66 -7.25 -3.24
CA ILE A 455 -8.23 -7.46 -1.85
C ILE A 455 -9.27 -8.26 -1.04
N ALA A 456 -10.55 -7.89 -1.13
CA ALA A 456 -11.61 -8.60 -0.41
C ALA A 456 -11.77 -10.06 -0.84
N THR A 457 -11.47 -10.38 -2.11
CA THR A 457 -11.54 -11.74 -2.65
C THR A 457 -10.31 -12.57 -2.30
N THR A 458 -9.14 -11.94 -2.18
CA THR A 458 -7.85 -12.65 -2.03
C THR A 458 -7.45 -12.87 -0.58
N VAL A 459 -7.61 -11.85 0.29
CA VAL A 459 -7.11 -11.95 1.67
C VAL A 459 -7.98 -12.91 2.50
N LYS A 460 -7.39 -14.03 2.93
CA LYS A 460 -8.00 -15.07 3.80
C LYS A 460 -9.29 -15.73 3.30
N THR A 461 -9.77 -15.38 2.12
CA THR A 461 -10.94 -16.06 1.56
C THR A 461 -10.57 -17.30 0.76
N TYR A 462 -9.34 -17.31 0.20
CA TYR A 462 -8.82 -18.33 -0.71
C TYR A 462 -9.75 -18.63 -1.91
N GLN A 463 -10.64 -17.69 -2.27
CA GLN A 463 -11.59 -17.82 -3.36
C GLN A 463 -11.06 -17.22 -4.68
N PHE A 464 -9.77 -17.22 -4.86
CA PHE A 464 -9.07 -16.83 -6.09
C PHE A 464 -8.12 -17.95 -6.53
N GLU A 465 -7.65 -17.89 -7.77
CA GLU A 465 -6.64 -18.81 -8.27
C GLU A 465 -5.27 -18.13 -8.32
N TRP A 466 -5.24 -16.91 -8.86
CA TRP A 466 -4.02 -16.11 -9.03
C TRP A 466 -4.36 -14.62 -9.07
N TRP A 467 -3.55 -13.77 -8.46
CA TRP A 467 -3.75 -12.32 -8.56
C TRP A 467 -2.43 -11.55 -8.66
N GLY A 468 -2.45 -10.35 -9.29
CA GLY A 468 -1.33 -9.41 -9.37
C GLY A 468 -1.44 -8.31 -8.32
N GLY A 469 -0.33 -8.00 -7.66
CA GLY A 469 -0.26 -6.99 -6.61
C GLY A 469 1.16 -6.58 -6.27
N GLY A 470 1.34 -6.10 -5.07
CA GLY A 470 2.61 -5.67 -4.54
C GLY A 470 2.59 -5.60 -3.01
N TRP A 471 3.75 -5.37 -2.43
CA TRP A 471 3.92 -5.16 -1.00
C TRP A 471 4.81 -3.98 -0.73
N CYS A 472 4.40 -3.12 0.19
CA CYS A 472 5.19 -2.00 0.69
C CYS A 472 5.52 -2.23 2.16
N TYR A 473 6.80 -2.24 2.48
CA TYR A 473 7.24 -2.45 3.87
C TYR A 473 6.98 -1.24 4.77
N GLY A 474 6.80 -0.05 4.18
CA GLY A 474 6.78 1.15 4.98
C GLY A 474 8.13 1.33 5.69
N ALA A 475 8.07 1.67 6.98
CA ALA A 475 9.27 1.88 7.81
C ALA A 475 9.66 0.61 8.60
N THR A 476 9.44 -0.58 8.05
CA THR A 476 9.71 -1.86 8.74
C THR A 476 10.91 -2.59 8.16
N ASP A 477 11.59 -3.38 9.00
CA ASP A 477 12.65 -4.29 8.53
C ASP A 477 12.04 -5.42 7.69
N PRO A 478 12.51 -5.67 6.47
CA PRO A 478 11.88 -6.58 5.51
C PRO A 478 12.22 -8.05 5.78
N THR A 479 11.88 -8.56 6.95
CA THR A 479 12.23 -9.92 7.42
C THR A 479 11.28 -11.02 6.94
N GLY A 480 10.22 -10.67 6.21
CA GLY A 480 9.23 -11.61 5.70
C GLY A 480 8.15 -12.02 6.71
N ASP A 481 8.26 -11.60 7.97
CA ASP A 481 7.30 -11.86 9.04
C ASP A 481 5.88 -11.36 8.70
N GLN A 482 5.79 -10.24 7.99
CA GLN A 482 4.52 -9.63 7.58
C GLN A 482 3.86 -10.34 6.40
N LEU A 483 4.61 -11.04 5.52
CA LEU A 483 4.09 -11.51 4.24
C LEU A 483 4.20 -13.04 4.07
N PHE A 484 5.29 -13.66 4.53
CA PHE A 484 5.60 -15.07 4.25
C PHE A 484 5.60 -15.97 5.47
N ALA A 485 5.48 -15.44 6.68
CA ALA A 485 5.23 -16.29 7.84
C ALA A 485 3.87 -16.99 7.68
N SER A 486 3.80 -18.28 7.96
CA SER A 486 2.59 -19.08 7.75
C SER A 486 1.38 -18.62 8.57
N ASN A 487 1.62 -17.85 9.64
CA ASN A 487 0.58 -17.26 10.49
C ASN A 487 0.31 -15.78 10.22
N SER A 488 0.95 -15.19 9.21
CA SER A 488 0.72 -13.78 8.87
C SER A 488 -0.66 -13.55 8.26
N PRO A 489 -1.41 -12.54 8.70
CA PRO A 489 -2.68 -12.16 8.08
C PRO A 489 -2.55 -11.73 6.62
N ALA A 490 -1.41 -11.18 6.23
CA ALA A 490 -1.15 -10.74 4.87
C ALA A 490 -0.58 -11.84 3.96
N ASN A 491 -0.42 -13.08 4.47
CA ASN A 491 -0.10 -14.25 3.66
C ASN A 491 -1.33 -14.70 2.87
N GLY A 492 -1.72 -13.91 1.88
CA GLY A 492 -2.95 -14.14 1.10
C GLY A 492 -2.93 -15.40 0.24
N GLY A 493 -1.75 -15.94 -0.06
CA GLY A 493 -1.57 -17.15 -0.85
C GLY A 493 -1.55 -18.45 -0.04
N ASP A 494 -1.71 -18.40 1.28
CA ASP A 494 -1.59 -19.57 2.17
C ASP A 494 -0.22 -20.29 2.03
N TYR A 495 0.84 -19.50 1.78
CA TYR A 495 2.18 -20.05 1.69
C TYR A 495 2.63 -20.59 3.04
N ASN A 496 3.03 -21.87 3.09
CA ASN A 496 3.45 -22.54 4.31
C ASN A 496 4.74 -23.33 4.09
N SER A 497 5.86 -22.78 4.55
CA SER A 497 7.19 -23.40 4.46
C SER A 497 7.89 -23.40 5.80
N PRO A 498 8.14 -24.59 6.40
CA PRO A 498 8.93 -24.69 7.64
C PRO A 498 10.34 -24.07 7.52
N THR A 499 10.94 -24.12 6.33
CA THR A 499 12.24 -23.49 6.08
C THR A 499 12.12 -21.97 6.09
N MET A 500 11.12 -21.39 5.41
CA MET A 500 10.86 -19.96 5.45
C MET A 500 10.60 -19.48 6.89
N ASN A 501 9.71 -20.16 7.62
CA ASN A 501 9.42 -19.81 9.01
C ASN A 501 10.68 -19.82 9.90
N ARG A 502 11.59 -20.80 9.69
CA ARG A 502 12.86 -20.85 10.41
C ARG A 502 13.80 -19.71 10.05
N LEU A 503 13.87 -19.32 8.75
CA LEU A 503 14.70 -18.19 8.29
C LEU A 503 14.17 -16.87 8.83
N ILE A 504 12.86 -16.66 8.79
CA ILE A 504 12.20 -15.51 9.40
C ILE A 504 12.49 -15.46 10.90
N ALA A 505 12.31 -16.57 11.62
CA ALA A 505 12.60 -16.64 13.04
C ALA A 505 14.08 -16.34 13.37
N ALA A 506 15.00 -16.75 12.50
CA ALA A 506 16.42 -16.43 12.66
C ALA A 506 16.72 -14.94 12.45
N SER A 507 16.05 -14.27 11.51
CA SER A 507 16.27 -12.84 11.23
C SER A 507 15.75 -11.93 12.35
N VAL A 508 14.73 -12.37 13.09
CA VAL A 508 14.12 -11.60 14.18
C VAL A 508 14.69 -11.93 15.58
N ALA A 509 15.52 -12.97 15.68
CA ALA A 509 16.18 -13.35 16.92
C ALA A 509 17.24 -12.31 17.35
N PRO A 510 17.54 -12.19 18.66
CA PRO A 510 18.61 -11.33 19.15
C PRO A 510 19.96 -11.72 18.53
N GLN A 511 20.64 -10.77 17.91
CA GLN A 511 21.88 -11.05 17.17
C GLN A 511 22.71 -9.79 16.94
N SER A 512 23.98 -9.97 16.61
CA SER A 512 24.83 -8.86 16.20
C SER A 512 24.40 -8.32 14.80
N PRO A 513 24.64 -7.05 14.47
CA PRO A 513 24.31 -6.51 13.15
C PRO A 513 24.88 -7.30 11.97
N ALA A 514 26.11 -7.78 12.09
CA ALA A 514 26.75 -8.60 11.05
C ALA A 514 26.07 -9.98 10.88
N HIS A 515 25.51 -10.54 11.95
CA HIS A 515 24.75 -11.78 11.88
C HIS A 515 23.34 -11.53 11.32
N ALA A 516 22.72 -10.42 11.69
CA ALA A 516 21.43 -10.00 11.16
C ALA A 516 21.45 -9.87 9.62
N THR A 517 22.50 -9.27 9.06
CA THR A 517 22.68 -9.22 7.60
C THR A 517 22.72 -10.63 6.99
N LYS A 518 23.52 -11.56 7.57
CA LYS A 518 23.63 -12.93 7.04
C LYS A 518 22.31 -13.71 7.09
N THR A 519 21.54 -13.56 8.17
CA THR A 519 20.23 -14.23 8.29
C THR A 519 19.21 -13.66 7.31
N LEU A 520 19.24 -12.34 7.08
CA LEU A 520 18.39 -11.68 6.09
C LEU A 520 18.79 -12.06 4.65
N ASP A 521 20.09 -12.15 4.34
CA ASP A 521 20.59 -12.63 3.04
C ASP A 521 20.13 -14.08 2.78
N ALA A 522 20.21 -14.94 3.81
CA ALA A 522 19.73 -16.32 3.68
C ALA A 522 18.22 -16.41 3.42
N TYR A 523 17.41 -15.53 4.04
CA TYR A 523 16.00 -15.40 3.77
C TYR A 523 15.74 -14.96 2.31
N GLN A 524 16.42 -13.92 1.84
CA GLN A 524 16.30 -13.43 0.45
C GLN A 524 16.66 -14.52 -0.55
N ALA A 525 17.79 -15.19 -0.34
CA ALA A 525 18.25 -16.26 -1.22
C ALA A 525 17.29 -17.48 -1.26
N PHE A 526 16.62 -17.78 -0.15
CA PHE A 526 15.61 -18.82 -0.10
C PHE A 526 14.33 -18.39 -0.81
N ALA A 527 13.83 -17.20 -0.52
CA ALA A 527 12.63 -16.66 -1.13
C ALA A 527 12.75 -16.57 -2.66
N ALA A 528 13.90 -16.13 -3.18
CA ALA A 528 14.19 -16.09 -4.61
C ALA A 528 14.12 -17.48 -5.28
N LYS A 529 14.49 -18.55 -4.56
CA LYS A 529 14.51 -19.94 -5.09
C LYS A 529 13.19 -20.65 -4.90
N ASP A 530 12.53 -20.46 -3.76
CA ASP A 530 11.30 -21.18 -3.41
C ASP A 530 10.03 -20.51 -3.99
N LEU A 531 10.14 -19.22 -4.38
CA LEU A 531 9.07 -18.47 -5.05
C LEU A 531 7.74 -18.50 -4.27
N PRO A 532 7.69 -17.98 -3.05
CA PRO A 532 6.42 -17.83 -2.32
C PRO A 532 5.44 -16.94 -3.08
N VAL A 533 5.96 -16.06 -3.89
CA VAL A 533 5.31 -15.21 -4.89
C VAL A 533 6.11 -15.25 -6.18
N ILE A 534 5.51 -14.81 -7.27
CA ILE A 534 6.20 -14.66 -8.56
C ILE A 534 6.55 -13.19 -8.75
N PHE A 535 7.83 -12.89 -8.87
CA PHE A 535 8.34 -11.52 -8.88
C PHE A 535 8.11 -10.82 -10.21
N LEU A 536 7.70 -9.55 -10.12
CA LEU A 536 7.51 -8.63 -11.25
C LEU A 536 8.49 -7.45 -11.15
N PRO A 537 8.83 -6.78 -12.27
CA PRO A 537 9.63 -5.57 -12.21
C PRO A 537 9.02 -4.54 -11.28
N THR A 538 9.86 -3.88 -10.50
CA THR A 538 9.44 -2.76 -9.65
C THR A 538 9.74 -1.45 -10.33
N SER A 539 8.70 -0.66 -10.58
CA SER A 539 8.78 0.64 -11.26
C SER A 539 8.65 1.80 -10.29
N THR A 540 9.05 2.98 -10.74
CA THR A 540 8.60 4.25 -10.18
C THR A 540 7.51 4.85 -11.06
N GLY A 541 6.88 5.95 -10.63
CA GLY A 541 5.92 6.73 -11.41
C GLY A 541 6.52 8.06 -11.91
N LEU A 542 5.72 8.78 -12.68
CA LEU A 542 5.94 10.19 -12.99
C LEU A 542 5.00 11.02 -12.12
N GLN A 543 5.51 12.04 -11.47
CA GLN A 543 4.73 12.99 -10.69
C GLN A 543 4.54 14.28 -11.50
N VAL A 544 3.34 14.53 -11.91
CA VAL A 544 2.94 15.79 -12.57
C VAL A 544 2.56 16.79 -11.48
N VAL A 545 3.11 18.00 -11.54
CA VAL A 545 2.94 19.01 -10.49
C VAL A 545 2.80 20.39 -11.14
N GLU A 546 1.78 21.18 -10.77
CA GLU A 546 1.68 22.58 -11.15
C GLU A 546 2.86 23.37 -10.59
N ASP A 547 3.41 24.31 -11.38
CA ASP A 547 4.61 25.08 -11.01
C ASP A 547 4.42 25.87 -9.71
N GLY A 548 3.20 26.34 -9.44
CA GLY A 548 2.86 27.03 -8.19
C GLY A 548 2.76 26.13 -6.94
N LEU A 549 2.84 24.81 -7.07
CA LEU A 549 2.82 23.86 -5.94
C LEU A 549 4.23 23.36 -5.62
N HIS A 550 4.67 23.53 -4.38
CA HIS A 550 6.02 23.20 -3.94
C HIS A 550 6.04 22.15 -2.85
N GLY A 551 7.07 21.30 -2.89
CA GLY A 551 7.35 20.35 -1.81
C GLY A 551 6.86 18.92 -2.04
N VAL A 552 6.18 18.63 -3.15
CA VAL A 552 5.54 17.33 -3.42
C VAL A 552 6.54 16.18 -3.23
N ASN A 553 7.55 16.02 -4.07
CA ASN A 553 8.53 14.95 -3.91
C ASN A 553 9.47 15.14 -2.71
N ARG A 554 9.74 16.38 -2.34
CA ARG A 554 10.67 16.68 -1.22
C ARG A 554 10.16 16.16 0.12
N TYR A 555 8.86 16.20 0.35
CA TYR A 555 8.22 15.83 1.59
C TYR A 555 7.45 14.49 1.48
N THR A 556 7.79 13.71 0.47
CA THR A 556 7.40 12.29 0.35
C THR A 556 8.54 11.43 0.86
N ASN A 557 8.28 10.65 1.89
CA ASN A 557 9.24 9.72 2.46
C ASN A 557 9.22 8.41 1.67
N ALA A 558 10.24 8.16 0.88
CA ALA A 558 10.34 6.96 0.04
C ALA A 558 10.43 5.65 0.84
N ILE A 559 10.89 5.69 2.09
CA ILE A 559 10.98 4.51 2.97
C ILE A 559 9.61 4.19 3.58
N SER A 560 8.99 5.15 4.26
CA SER A 560 7.72 4.93 4.96
C SER A 560 6.46 5.12 4.11
N GLY A 561 6.59 5.70 2.92
CA GLY A 561 5.44 6.12 2.11
C GLY A 561 4.69 7.34 2.65
N TYR A 562 5.09 7.86 3.81
CA TYR A 562 4.42 9.00 4.44
C TYR A 562 4.66 10.30 3.67
N VAL A 563 3.58 11.04 3.41
CA VAL A 563 3.63 12.36 2.76
C VAL A 563 3.36 13.45 3.79
N GLU A 564 4.33 14.34 4.00
CA GLU A 564 4.18 15.46 4.93
C GLU A 564 3.48 16.65 4.24
N TYR A 565 2.20 16.52 3.92
CA TYR A 565 1.38 17.57 3.24
C TYR A 565 1.38 18.91 3.97
N ASN A 566 1.57 18.92 5.29
CA ASN A 566 1.67 20.12 6.12
C ASN A 566 2.91 20.99 5.81
N TYR A 567 3.86 20.46 5.03
CA TYR A 567 5.02 21.21 4.54
C TYR A 567 4.86 21.72 3.11
N TRP A 568 3.84 21.25 2.39
CA TRP A 568 3.58 21.75 1.04
C TRP A 568 3.20 23.23 1.07
N LYS A 569 3.51 23.95 -0.02
CA LYS A 569 3.24 25.36 -0.17
C LYS A 569 2.70 25.65 -1.55
N VAL A 570 1.81 26.64 -1.61
CA VAL A 570 1.31 27.23 -2.85
C VAL A 570 1.86 28.65 -2.96
N ASP A 571 2.28 29.08 -4.15
CA ASP A 571 2.64 30.46 -4.44
C ASP A 571 1.47 31.40 -4.14
N LYS A 572 1.78 32.61 -3.66
CA LYS A 572 0.77 33.60 -3.29
C LYS A 572 0.26 34.36 -4.50
#